data_aec219283f9e4de9c70c4eea9e622a6a
#
_entry.id   aec219283f9e4de9c70c4eea9e622a6a
#
_cell.length_a   1.000
_cell.length_b   1.000
_cell.length_c   1.000
_cell.angle_alpha   90.00
_cell.angle_beta   90.00
_cell.angle_gamma   90.00
#
_symmetry.space_group_name_H-M   'P 1'
#
loop_
_entity.id
_entity.type
_entity.pdbx_description
1 polymer ?
#
loop_
_entity_poly.entity_id
_entity_poly.type
_entity_poly.pdbx_seq_one_letter_code
_entity_poly.pdbx_strand_id
1 'polypeptide(L)'
;MSDGGVMSRATLDAQSVPSPTITGDASGMAGQGAFWRSFDDSDPVRQFATIVFIRGGLIAMAVTLVGGILSALYSVPALAPSFQSVGLDLRQLRPIHTTFASAWIFLGGVAVVHRWLQDHGGVATAGDRLRLRVQVLSWSAA
;
A
#
# COMPACT_ATOMS: atom_id res chain seq x y z
N MET A 1 -67.65 16.57 -29.61
CA MET A 1 -66.59 17.51 -30.02
C MET A 1 -65.34 17.00 -29.44
N SER A 2 -64.56 16.42 -30.30
CA SER A 2 -63.32 15.66 -29.94
C SER A 2 -62.13 16.46 -30.44
N ASP A 3 -61.30 16.95 -29.53
CA ASP A 3 -60.05 17.60 -29.89
C ASP A 3 -58.90 16.66 -29.62
N GLY A 4 -58.36 16.16 -30.71
CA GLY A 4 -57.20 15.27 -30.74
C GLY A 4 -55.91 16.08 -30.61
N GLY A 5 -55.30 16.01 -29.42
CA GLY A 5 -53.95 16.55 -29.20
C GLY A 5 -52.89 15.76 -29.91
N VAL A 6 -52.26 16.37 -30.91
CA VAL A 6 -51.11 15.84 -31.64
C VAL A 6 -49.88 15.83 -30.74
N MET A 7 -49.44 14.65 -30.30
CA MET A 7 -48.13 14.48 -29.66
C MET A 7 -47.00 14.75 -30.65
N SER A 8 -46.30 15.85 -30.49
CA SER A 8 -45.09 16.18 -31.19
C SER A 8 -43.98 15.17 -30.76
N ARG A 9 -43.57 14.33 -31.68
CA ARG A 9 -42.39 13.49 -31.52
C ARG A 9 -41.14 14.40 -31.51
N ALA A 10 -40.64 14.69 -30.30
CA ALA A 10 -39.30 15.22 -30.16
C ALA A 10 -38.33 14.18 -30.69
N THR A 11 -37.71 14.48 -31.81
CA THR A 11 -36.56 13.78 -32.35
C THR A 11 -35.43 13.83 -31.33
N LEU A 12 -35.14 12.71 -30.69
CA LEU A 12 -33.90 12.51 -29.91
C LEU A 12 -32.73 12.56 -30.89
N ASP A 13 -32.13 13.74 -31.02
CA ASP A 13 -30.82 13.86 -31.62
C ASP A 13 -29.87 12.91 -30.88
N ALA A 14 -29.48 11.85 -31.56
CA ALA A 14 -28.44 10.95 -31.12
C ALA A 14 -27.15 11.79 -31.08
N GLN A 15 -26.85 12.35 -29.90
CA GLN A 15 -25.52 12.87 -29.63
C GLN A 15 -24.53 11.74 -29.85
N SER A 16 -23.82 11.82 -30.96
CA SER A 16 -22.68 10.96 -31.27
C SER A 16 -21.64 11.13 -30.17
N VAL A 17 -21.63 10.18 -29.23
CA VAL A 17 -20.58 10.06 -28.24
C VAL A 17 -19.28 9.86 -29.01
N PRO A 18 -18.31 10.78 -28.92
CA PRO A 18 -17.05 10.59 -29.60
C PRO A 18 -16.41 9.31 -29.06
N SER A 19 -16.19 8.34 -29.93
CA SER A 19 -15.43 7.14 -29.57
C SER A 19 -14.08 7.54 -29.01
N PRO A 20 -13.66 7.04 -27.83
CA PRO A 20 -12.33 7.32 -27.33
C PRO A 20 -11.33 6.75 -28.36
N THR A 21 -10.67 7.64 -29.07
CA THR A 21 -9.53 7.28 -29.93
C THR A 21 -8.45 6.78 -28.98
N ILE A 22 -8.35 5.46 -28.81
CA ILE A 22 -7.20 4.83 -28.16
C ILE A 22 -6.04 4.99 -29.15
N THR A 23 -5.47 6.18 -29.19
CA THR A 23 -4.12 6.37 -29.69
C THR A 23 -3.25 5.59 -28.71
N GLY A 24 -2.80 4.42 -29.13
CA GLY A 24 -1.80 3.63 -28.44
C GLY A 24 -0.50 4.41 -28.38
N ASP A 25 -0.47 5.34 -27.44
CA ASP A 25 0.62 6.27 -27.27
C ASP A 25 1.78 5.52 -26.62
N ALA A 26 2.97 5.72 -27.16
CA ALA A 26 4.24 5.25 -26.59
C ALA A 26 4.54 5.84 -25.19
N SER A 27 3.56 6.52 -24.56
CA SER A 27 3.58 7.09 -23.22
C SER A 27 3.59 6.06 -22.12
N GLY A 28 3.31 4.77 -22.38
CA GLY A 28 3.43 3.72 -21.38
C GLY A 28 4.85 3.60 -20.79
N MET A 29 5.89 3.84 -21.59
CA MET A 29 7.28 3.88 -21.12
C MET A 29 7.65 5.20 -20.46
N ALA A 30 7.03 6.32 -20.86
CA ALA A 30 7.21 7.61 -20.21
C ALA A 30 6.63 7.63 -18.79
N GLY A 31 5.56 6.86 -18.52
CA GLY A 31 4.95 6.75 -17.20
C GLY A 31 5.87 6.11 -16.16
N GLN A 32 6.66 5.10 -16.53
CA GLN A 32 7.63 4.48 -15.62
C GLN A 32 8.78 5.44 -15.27
N GLY A 33 9.26 6.21 -16.22
CA GLY A 33 10.29 7.23 -15.96
C GLY A 33 9.79 8.41 -15.12
N ALA A 34 8.48 8.72 -15.16
CA ALA A 34 7.86 9.74 -14.33
C ALA A 34 7.71 9.29 -12.87
N PHE A 35 7.42 7.99 -12.64
CA PHE A 35 7.35 7.43 -11.30
C PHE A 35 8.68 7.57 -10.53
N TRP A 36 9.80 7.28 -11.15
CA TRP A 36 11.12 7.39 -10.51
C TRP A 36 11.61 8.85 -10.40
N ARG A 37 11.27 9.71 -11.36
CA ARG A 37 11.61 11.15 -11.31
C ARG A 37 10.88 11.91 -10.21
N SER A 38 9.67 11.51 -9.86
CA SER A 38 8.93 12.14 -8.76
C SER A 38 9.52 11.86 -7.38
N PHE A 39 10.46 10.91 -7.25
CA PHE A 39 11.23 10.72 -6.03
C PHE A 39 12.28 11.81 -5.80
N ASP A 40 12.85 12.38 -6.86
CA ASP A 40 13.94 13.37 -6.75
C ASP A 40 13.45 14.77 -6.34
N ASP A 41 12.20 15.13 -6.70
CA ASP A 41 11.60 16.45 -6.41
C ASP A 41 10.77 16.48 -5.12
N SER A 42 10.68 15.35 -4.38
CA SER A 42 9.84 15.26 -3.20
C SER A 42 10.53 15.83 -1.94
N ASP A 43 9.74 16.37 -1.02
CA ASP A 43 10.23 16.82 0.30
C ASP A 43 11.03 15.70 0.98
N PRO A 44 12.31 15.93 1.35
CA PRO A 44 13.20 14.90 1.87
C PRO A 44 12.68 14.24 3.14
N VAL A 45 11.85 14.92 3.94
CA VAL A 45 11.25 14.35 5.16
C VAL A 45 10.16 13.35 4.80
N ARG A 46 9.32 13.64 3.80
CA ARG A 46 8.29 12.71 3.35
C ARG A 46 8.91 11.50 2.66
N GLN A 47 9.94 11.72 1.84
CA GLN A 47 10.70 10.65 1.21
C GLN A 47 11.32 9.72 2.25
N PHE A 48 11.97 10.27 3.27
CA PHE A 48 12.54 9.50 4.37
C PHE A 48 11.47 8.67 5.09
N ALA A 49 10.32 9.26 5.45
CA ALA A 49 9.22 8.55 6.08
C ALA A 49 8.72 7.39 5.23
N THR A 50 8.47 7.63 3.94
CA THR A 50 8.03 6.58 3.00
C THR A 50 9.02 5.42 2.96
N ILE A 51 10.33 5.70 2.85
CA ILE A 51 11.38 4.68 2.81
C ILE A 51 11.42 3.89 4.12
N VAL A 52 11.34 4.55 5.27
CA VAL A 52 11.35 3.90 6.60
C VAL A 52 10.16 2.96 6.74
N PHE A 53 8.94 3.39 6.39
CA PHE A 53 7.75 2.56 6.49
C PHE A 53 7.74 1.41 5.48
N ILE A 54 8.24 1.60 4.25
CA ILE A 54 8.40 0.50 3.27
C ILE A 54 9.40 -0.53 3.80
N ARG A 55 10.57 -0.11 4.26
CA ARG A 55 11.59 -1.02 4.79
C ARG A 55 11.09 -1.76 6.03
N GLY A 56 10.47 -1.05 6.97
CA GLY A 56 9.85 -1.67 8.14
C GLY A 56 8.80 -2.70 7.77
N GLY A 57 7.92 -2.38 6.83
CA GLY A 57 6.91 -3.30 6.30
C GLY A 57 7.54 -4.55 5.67
N LEU A 58 8.58 -4.39 4.84
CA LEU A 58 9.27 -5.52 4.22
C LEU A 58 9.97 -6.42 5.26
N ILE A 59 10.60 -5.84 6.28
CA ILE A 59 11.20 -6.60 7.38
C ILE A 59 10.12 -7.36 8.15
N ALA A 60 9.03 -6.69 8.51
CA ALA A 60 7.91 -7.32 9.20
C ALA A 60 7.31 -8.47 8.37
N MET A 61 7.16 -8.29 7.06
CA MET A 61 6.71 -9.34 6.15
C MET A 61 7.67 -10.53 6.13
N ALA A 62 8.98 -10.28 6.05
CA ALA A 62 9.98 -11.35 6.08
C ALA A 62 9.92 -12.15 7.39
N VAL A 63 9.82 -11.47 8.54
CA VAL A 63 9.66 -12.12 9.85
C VAL A 63 8.36 -12.94 9.91
N THR A 64 7.25 -12.38 9.37
CA THR A 64 5.98 -13.11 9.26
C THR A 64 6.11 -14.39 8.46
N LEU A 65 6.76 -14.33 7.29
CA LEU A 65 6.96 -15.50 6.43
C LEU A 65 7.81 -16.56 7.12
N VAL A 66 8.94 -16.17 7.70
CA VAL A 66 9.81 -17.11 8.45
C VAL A 66 9.08 -17.70 9.63
N GLY A 67 8.41 -16.89 10.44
CA GLY A 67 7.62 -17.36 11.59
C GLY A 67 6.49 -18.31 11.19
N GLY A 68 5.82 -18.03 10.06
CA GLY A 68 4.78 -18.89 9.50
C GLY A 68 5.33 -20.25 9.04
N ILE A 69 6.44 -20.25 8.32
CA ILE A 69 7.12 -21.47 7.86
C ILE A 69 7.57 -22.31 9.08
N LEU A 70 8.24 -21.69 10.05
CA LEU A 70 8.69 -22.39 11.26
C LEU A 70 7.50 -22.97 12.04
N SER A 71 6.39 -22.25 12.16
CA SER A 71 5.17 -22.74 12.81
C SER A 71 4.57 -23.94 12.07
N ALA A 72 4.58 -23.90 10.73
CA ALA A 72 4.10 -25.00 9.91
C ALA A 72 5.02 -26.25 10.04
N LEU A 73 6.33 -26.06 10.00
CA LEU A 73 7.30 -27.14 10.17
C LEU A 73 7.23 -27.76 11.60
N TYR A 74 7.02 -26.93 12.61
CA TYR A 74 6.81 -27.43 13.99
C TYR A 74 5.59 -28.35 14.11
N SER A 75 4.58 -28.17 13.26
CA SER A 75 3.39 -29.01 13.22
C SER A 75 3.65 -30.40 12.63
N VAL A 76 4.83 -30.65 12.06
CA VAL A 76 5.26 -31.97 11.56
C VAL A 76 5.85 -32.76 12.71
N PRO A 77 5.25 -33.91 13.12
CA PRO A 77 5.67 -34.65 14.31
C PRO A 77 7.13 -35.09 14.29
N ALA A 78 7.68 -35.39 13.11
CA ALA A 78 9.08 -35.80 12.94
C ALA A 78 10.08 -34.66 13.20
N LEU A 79 9.68 -33.41 13.05
CA LEU A 79 10.55 -32.22 13.17
C LEU A 79 10.40 -31.53 14.53
N ALA A 80 9.26 -31.68 15.19
CA ALA A 80 8.97 -31.03 16.47
C ALA A 80 10.05 -31.21 17.54
N PRO A 81 10.63 -32.44 17.75
CA PRO A 81 11.70 -32.65 18.74
C PRO A 81 12.97 -31.84 18.44
N SER A 82 13.31 -31.65 17.14
CA SER A 82 14.48 -30.88 16.72
C SER A 82 14.30 -29.39 17.03
N PHE A 83 13.09 -28.84 16.87
CA PHE A 83 12.80 -27.47 17.24
C PHE A 83 12.83 -27.26 18.76
N GLN A 84 12.30 -28.22 19.52
CA GLN A 84 12.35 -28.17 20.99
C GLN A 84 13.79 -28.22 21.52
N SER A 85 14.66 -28.98 20.89
CA SER A 85 16.07 -29.09 21.31
C SER A 85 16.85 -27.76 21.17
N VAL A 86 16.40 -26.87 20.27
CA VAL A 86 16.96 -25.52 20.11
C VAL A 86 16.15 -24.43 20.85
N GLY A 87 15.21 -24.85 21.71
CA GLY A 87 14.43 -23.94 22.54
C GLY A 87 13.30 -23.19 21.81
N LEU A 88 12.93 -23.62 20.61
CA LEU A 88 11.82 -23.04 19.86
C LEU A 88 10.51 -23.73 20.23
N ASP A 89 9.53 -22.96 20.72
CA ASP A 89 8.19 -23.44 21.05
C ASP A 89 7.13 -22.74 20.17
N LEU A 90 6.10 -23.46 19.81
CA LEU A 90 4.94 -22.96 19.07
C LEU A 90 4.25 -21.79 19.79
N ARG A 91 4.29 -21.80 21.14
CA ARG A 91 3.77 -20.69 21.96
C ARG A 91 4.48 -19.36 21.73
N GLN A 92 5.75 -19.39 21.31
CA GLN A 92 6.54 -18.23 20.97
C GLN A 92 6.39 -17.86 19.50
N LEU A 93 6.37 -18.85 18.62
CA LEU A 93 6.31 -18.62 17.16
C LEU A 93 4.98 -18.03 16.70
N ARG A 94 3.84 -18.45 17.27
CA ARG A 94 2.52 -17.94 16.91
C ARG A 94 2.34 -16.43 17.19
N PRO A 95 2.62 -15.92 18.41
CA PRO A 95 2.54 -14.50 18.66
C PRO A 95 3.45 -13.68 17.75
N ILE A 96 4.68 -14.13 17.51
CA ILE A 96 5.62 -13.46 16.61
C ILE A 96 5.01 -13.38 15.22
N HIS A 97 4.57 -14.51 14.66
CA HIS A 97 3.97 -14.54 13.32
C HIS A 97 2.76 -13.59 13.21
N THR A 98 1.82 -13.66 14.17
CA THR A 98 0.60 -12.82 14.12
C THR A 98 0.87 -11.34 14.33
N THR A 99 1.80 -10.99 15.24
CA THR A 99 2.17 -9.59 15.49
C THR A 99 2.83 -8.98 14.26
N PHE A 100 3.79 -9.67 13.67
CA PHE A 100 4.46 -9.16 12.48
C PHE A 100 3.58 -9.23 11.23
N ALA A 101 2.61 -10.16 11.16
CA ALA A 101 1.57 -10.16 10.13
C ALA A 101 0.70 -8.91 10.18
N SER A 102 0.32 -8.46 11.35
CA SER A 102 -0.39 -7.19 11.51
C SER A 102 0.51 -6.00 11.20
N ALA A 103 1.74 -6.00 11.73
CA ALA A 103 2.68 -4.90 11.57
C ALA A 103 2.98 -4.58 10.09
N TRP A 104 3.24 -5.59 9.24
CA TRP A 104 3.56 -5.32 7.83
C TRP A 104 2.36 -4.74 7.07
N ILE A 105 1.12 -5.13 7.40
CA ILE A 105 -0.10 -4.56 6.79
C ILE A 105 -0.23 -3.09 7.16
N PHE A 106 -0.07 -2.75 8.45
CA PHE A 106 -0.18 -1.36 8.91
C PHE A 106 0.96 -0.49 8.36
N LEU A 107 2.20 -0.96 8.43
CA LEU A 107 3.36 -0.22 7.92
C LEU A 107 3.27 -0.03 6.40
N GLY A 108 2.82 -1.06 5.66
CA GLY A 108 2.58 -0.97 4.23
C GLY A 108 1.48 0.04 3.89
N GLY A 109 0.37 0.02 4.62
CA GLY A 109 -0.71 1.00 4.46
C GLY A 109 -0.25 2.44 4.73
N VAL A 110 0.51 2.64 5.80
CA VAL A 110 1.10 3.94 6.13
C VAL A 110 2.06 4.40 5.03
N ALA A 111 2.90 3.51 4.50
CA ALA A 111 3.82 3.82 3.40
C ALA A 111 3.08 4.28 2.14
N VAL A 112 1.97 3.62 1.78
CA VAL A 112 1.13 4.01 0.64
C VAL A 112 0.53 5.40 0.84
N VAL A 113 0.03 5.72 2.04
CA VAL A 113 -0.50 7.05 2.36
C VAL A 113 0.60 8.11 2.25
N HIS A 114 1.79 7.85 2.81
CA HIS A 114 2.92 8.79 2.68
C HIS A 114 3.35 8.97 1.23
N ARG A 115 3.35 7.90 0.44
CA ARG A 115 3.64 7.98 -0.99
C ARG A 115 2.60 8.85 -1.71
N TRP A 116 1.33 8.63 -1.44
CA TRP A 116 0.26 9.45 -2.02
C TRP A 116 0.41 10.93 -1.65
N LEU A 117 0.74 11.23 -0.38
CA LEU A 117 1.00 12.60 0.08
C LEU A 117 2.23 13.24 -0.58
N GLN A 118 3.25 12.45 -0.92
CA GLN A 118 4.39 12.94 -1.71
C GLN A 118 3.95 13.44 -3.08
N ASP A 119 3.09 12.67 -3.74
CA ASP A 119 2.69 12.96 -5.11
C ASP A 119 1.64 14.10 -5.19
N HIS A 120 0.82 14.29 -4.14
CA HIS A 120 -0.33 15.20 -4.18
C HIS A 120 -0.33 16.28 -3.08
N GLY A 121 0.48 16.14 -2.06
CA GLY A 121 0.41 16.96 -0.84
C GLY A 121 1.26 18.24 -0.82
N GLY A 122 1.96 18.58 -1.90
CA GLY A 122 2.85 19.74 -1.95
C GLY A 122 4.00 19.67 -0.92
N VAL A 123 4.62 20.81 -0.63
CA VAL A 123 5.73 20.90 0.34
C VAL A 123 5.23 20.70 1.77
N ALA A 124 5.93 19.87 2.55
CA ALA A 124 5.55 19.58 3.93
C ALA A 124 5.73 20.82 4.83
N THR A 125 4.69 21.13 5.60
CA THR A 125 4.71 22.18 6.62
C THR A 125 5.54 21.74 7.84
N ALA A 126 5.89 22.68 8.72
CA ALA A 126 6.57 22.37 9.99
C ALA A 126 5.73 21.40 10.86
N GLY A 127 4.41 21.57 10.87
CA GLY A 127 3.48 20.67 11.57
C GLY A 127 3.49 19.25 11.01
N ASP A 128 3.53 19.10 9.70
CA ASP A 128 3.61 17.78 9.04
C ASP A 128 4.92 17.08 9.39
N ARG A 129 6.03 17.81 9.39
CA ARG A 129 7.35 17.27 9.77
C ARG A 129 7.36 16.76 11.21
N LEU A 130 6.73 17.49 12.13
CA LEU A 130 6.63 17.04 13.53
C LEU A 130 5.79 15.77 13.63
N ARG A 131 4.61 15.73 12.98
CA ARG A 131 3.74 14.53 12.96
C ARG A 131 4.46 13.32 12.41
N LEU A 132 5.20 13.46 11.31
CA LEU A 132 5.97 12.38 10.72
C LEU A 132 7.05 11.84 11.66
N ARG A 133 7.78 12.74 12.34
CA ARG A 133 8.79 12.34 13.34
C ARG A 133 8.16 11.58 14.50
N VAL A 134 7.07 12.08 15.05
CA VAL A 134 6.34 11.42 16.15
C VAL A 134 5.86 10.04 15.69
N GLN A 135 5.30 9.94 14.49
CA GLN A 135 4.82 8.67 13.95
C GLN A 135 5.96 7.65 13.78
N VAL A 136 7.10 8.05 13.18
CA VAL A 136 8.27 7.17 13.03
C VAL A 136 8.80 6.72 14.38
N LEU A 137 8.94 7.65 15.35
CA LEU A 137 9.41 7.33 16.70
C LEU A 137 8.45 6.38 17.42
N SER A 138 7.14 6.60 17.33
CA SER A 138 6.14 5.74 17.96
C SER A 138 6.21 4.31 17.42
N TRP A 139 6.37 4.14 16.11
CA TRP A 139 6.52 2.82 15.50
C TRP A 139 7.87 2.16 15.79
N SER A 140 8.91 2.95 16.03
CA SER A 140 10.24 2.42 16.40
C SER A 140 10.31 1.97 17.85
N ALA A 141 9.41 2.48 18.69
CA ALA A 141 9.35 2.17 20.14
C ALA A 141 8.36 1.04 20.47
N ALA A 142 7.50 0.66 19.53
CA ALA A 142 6.48 -0.40 19.70
C ALA A 142 7.03 -1.79 19.42
#